data_e0efeb0e542fc38dc68ae4643b2d6600
#
_entry.id   e0efeb0e542fc38dc68ae4643b2d6600
#
_cell.length_a   1.000
_cell.length_b   1.000
_cell.length_c   1.000
_cell.angle_alpha   90.00
_cell.angle_beta   90.00
_cell.angle_gamma   90.00
#
_symmetry.space_group_name_H-M   'P 1'
#
loop_
_entity.id
_entity.type
_entity.pdbx_description
1 polymer ?
#
loop_
_entity_poly.entity_id
_entity_poly.type
_entity_poly.pdbx_seq_one_letter_code
_entity_poly.pdbx_strand_id
1 'polypeptide(L)'
;MTFKRFVNVIEIVTLVVALGFVVALFANEPGGGSGGVAKSGPGYDVYLANCARCHGQAGQGGIGLRLAGVVTADFPDAQEEVAVVRDGRASMPSFRNSLSATEIQDVVAYTRTLK
;
A
#
# COMPACT_ATOMS: atom_id res chain seq x y z
N MET A 1 -42.73 -12.09 -34.39
CA MET A 1 -41.51 -11.29 -34.20
C MET A 1 -40.65 -11.45 -35.45
N THR A 2 -40.29 -10.38 -36.13
CA THR A 2 -39.47 -10.50 -37.35
C THR A 2 -38.03 -10.84 -36.93
N PHE A 3 -37.34 -11.70 -37.69
CA PHE A 3 -35.96 -12.14 -37.47
C PHE A 3 -34.99 -10.98 -37.12
N LYS A 4 -35.13 -9.84 -37.82
CA LYS A 4 -34.37 -8.61 -37.53
C LYS A 4 -34.57 -8.07 -36.12
N ARG A 5 -35.79 -8.12 -35.57
CA ARG A 5 -36.04 -7.66 -34.19
C ARG A 5 -35.40 -8.62 -33.17
N PHE A 6 -35.41 -9.91 -33.46
CA PHE A 6 -34.77 -10.90 -32.61
C PHE A 6 -33.24 -10.72 -32.54
N VAL A 7 -32.61 -10.52 -33.71
CA VAL A 7 -31.16 -10.24 -33.79
C VAL A 7 -30.78 -8.95 -33.06
N ASN A 8 -31.53 -7.85 -33.27
CA ASN A 8 -31.26 -6.61 -32.54
C ASN A 8 -31.41 -6.71 -31.03
N VAL A 9 -32.37 -7.52 -30.55
CA VAL A 9 -32.53 -7.74 -29.11
C VAL A 9 -31.33 -8.50 -28.53
N ILE A 10 -30.86 -9.53 -29.21
CA ILE A 10 -29.68 -10.29 -28.80
C ILE A 10 -28.44 -9.39 -28.77
N GLU A 11 -28.26 -8.56 -29.80
CA GLU A 11 -27.15 -7.65 -29.91
C GLU A 11 -27.14 -6.61 -28.75
N ILE A 12 -28.29 -6.02 -28.46
CA ILE A 12 -28.42 -5.07 -27.34
C ILE A 12 -28.18 -5.76 -26.01
N VAL A 13 -28.69 -6.96 -25.78
CA VAL A 13 -28.48 -7.72 -24.53
C VAL A 13 -27.02 -8.06 -24.34
N THR A 14 -26.32 -8.52 -25.39
CA THR A 14 -24.90 -8.84 -25.31
C THR A 14 -24.04 -7.60 -25.01
N LEU A 15 -24.36 -6.44 -25.62
CA LEU A 15 -23.68 -5.17 -25.33
C LEU A 15 -23.91 -4.71 -23.89
N VAL A 16 -25.12 -4.81 -23.38
CA VAL A 16 -25.44 -4.44 -22.00
C VAL A 16 -24.72 -5.35 -20.99
N VAL A 17 -24.71 -6.65 -21.26
CA VAL A 17 -23.99 -7.62 -20.41
C VAL A 17 -22.48 -7.37 -20.45
N ALA A 18 -21.91 -7.15 -21.63
CA ALA A 18 -20.50 -6.83 -21.79
C ALA A 18 -20.11 -5.52 -21.07
N LEU A 19 -20.93 -4.49 -21.21
CA LEU A 19 -20.72 -3.21 -20.52
C LEU A 19 -20.84 -3.36 -19.00
N GLY A 20 -21.83 -4.10 -18.52
CA GLY A 20 -22.01 -4.41 -17.09
C GLY A 20 -20.83 -5.19 -16.53
N PHE A 21 -20.30 -6.15 -17.29
CA PHE A 21 -19.11 -6.92 -16.89
C PHE A 21 -17.85 -6.03 -16.81
N VAL A 22 -17.66 -5.16 -17.80
CA VAL A 22 -16.52 -4.19 -17.77
C VAL A 22 -16.65 -3.25 -16.58
N VAL A 23 -17.84 -2.69 -16.32
CA VAL A 23 -18.08 -1.83 -15.16
C VAL A 23 -17.81 -2.60 -13.85
N ALA A 24 -18.25 -3.86 -13.76
CA ALA A 24 -18.00 -4.69 -12.58
C ALA A 24 -16.50 -4.97 -12.36
N LEU A 25 -15.70 -5.14 -13.42
CA LEU A 25 -14.25 -5.29 -13.30
C LEU A 25 -13.57 -4.03 -12.77
N PHE A 26 -14.03 -2.85 -13.16
CA PHE A 26 -13.47 -1.57 -12.67
C PHE A 26 -14.09 -1.10 -11.35
N ALA A 27 -15.31 -1.50 -11.03
CA ALA A 27 -15.97 -1.18 -9.77
C ALA A 27 -15.59 -2.13 -8.64
N ASN A 28 -15.01 -3.30 -8.95
CA ASN A 28 -14.50 -4.26 -7.97
C ASN A 28 -13.04 -3.95 -7.64
N GLU A 29 -12.76 -2.70 -7.27
CA GLU A 29 -11.55 -2.41 -6.52
C GLU A 29 -11.65 -3.17 -5.19
N PRO A 30 -10.69 -4.01 -4.83
CA PRO A 30 -10.63 -4.56 -3.49
C PRO A 30 -10.29 -3.42 -2.52
N GLY A 31 -11.27 -2.55 -2.33
CA GLY A 31 -11.21 -1.43 -1.40
C GLY A 31 -11.42 -1.92 0.02
N GLY A 32 -10.38 -1.82 0.81
CA GLY A 32 -10.48 -1.55 2.22
C GLY A 32 -11.26 -2.55 3.06
N GLY A 33 -10.62 -3.58 3.53
CA GLY A 33 -11.14 -4.42 4.60
C GLY A 33 -10.12 -4.59 5.69
N SER A 34 -10.43 -4.02 6.85
CA SER A 34 -10.08 -4.51 8.20
C SER A 34 -8.67 -5.08 8.46
N GLY A 35 -7.85 -4.32 9.14
CA GLY A 35 -6.89 -4.88 10.14
C GLY A 35 -5.68 -5.65 9.65
N GLY A 36 -5.48 -5.81 8.37
CA GLY A 36 -4.27 -6.36 7.79
C GLY A 36 -3.29 -5.26 7.41
N VAL A 37 -2.01 -5.52 7.61
CA VAL A 37 -0.95 -4.67 7.06
C VAL A 37 -1.23 -4.47 5.57
N ALA A 38 -1.37 -3.23 5.12
CA ALA A 38 -1.60 -2.91 3.72
C ALA A 38 -0.40 -3.42 2.91
N LYS A 39 -0.60 -4.48 2.12
CA LYS A 39 0.44 -5.05 1.24
C LYS A 39 0.47 -4.37 -0.13
N SER A 40 0.08 -3.10 -0.18
CA SER A 40 0.10 -2.27 -1.39
C SER A 40 0.02 -0.80 -1.00
N GLY A 41 0.52 0.06 -1.87
CA GLY A 41 0.50 1.50 -1.68
C GLY A 41 1.88 2.13 -1.52
N PRO A 42 1.99 3.45 -1.65
CA PRO A 42 3.27 4.16 -1.71
C PRO A 42 4.22 3.81 -0.56
N GLY A 43 3.73 3.83 0.67
CA GLY A 43 4.55 3.52 1.84
C GLY A 43 5.02 2.07 1.89
N TYR A 44 4.23 1.12 1.43
CA TYR A 44 4.62 -0.28 1.31
C TYR A 44 5.77 -0.47 0.32
N ASP A 45 5.65 0.12 -0.86
CA ASP A 45 6.66 -0.01 -1.91
C ASP A 45 7.98 0.62 -1.49
N VAL A 46 7.94 1.81 -0.87
CA VAL A 46 9.11 2.47 -0.28
C VAL A 46 9.75 1.59 0.80
N TYR A 47 8.93 0.97 1.66
CA TYR A 47 9.40 0.07 2.72
C TYR A 47 10.13 -1.14 2.16
N LEU A 48 9.54 -1.82 1.20
CA LEU A 48 10.16 -3.00 0.58
C LEU A 48 11.49 -2.66 -0.09
N ALA A 49 11.54 -1.53 -0.79
CA ALA A 49 12.73 -1.12 -1.54
C ALA A 49 13.89 -0.69 -0.63
N ASN A 50 13.60 -0.05 0.52
CA ASN A 50 14.62 0.65 1.30
C ASN A 50 14.79 0.14 2.74
N CYS A 51 13.76 -0.43 3.36
CA CYS A 51 13.73 -0.73 4.79
C CYS A 51 13.74 -2.24 5.09
N ALA A 52 13.03 -3.02 4.28
CA ALA A 52 12.78 -4.44 4.51
C ALA A 52 14.07 -5.27 4.60
N ARG A 53 15.12 -4.87 3.90
CA ARG A 53 16.42 -5.54 3.92
C ARG A 53 17.02 -5.63 5.34
N CYS A 54 16.82 -4.59 6.15
CA CYS A 54 17.33 -4.54 7.51
C CYS A 54 16.25 -4.87 8.54
N HIS A 55 15.03 -4.37 8.36
CA HIS A 55 13.94 -4.51 9.33
C HIS A 55 13.02 -5.72 9.09
N GLY A 56 13.25 -6.49 8.01
CA GLY A 56 12.43 -7.62 7.63
C GLY A 56 11.18 -7.19 6.82
N GLN A 57 10.66 -8.07 5.97
CA GLN A 57 9.53 -7.76 5.08
C GLN A 57 8.24 -7.42 5.83
N ALA A 58 8.06 -7.94 7.03
CA ALA A 58 6.93 -7.66 7.90
C ALA A 58 7.32 -6.83 9.14
N GLY A 59 8.48 -6.19 9.12
CA GLY A 59 8.97 -5.41 10.26
C GLY A 59 9.41 -6.24 11.46
N GLN A 60 9.64 -7.55 11.28
CA GLN A 60 10.00 -8.47 12.35
C GLN A 60 11.41 -8.26 12.90
N GLY A 61 12.23 -7.42 12.27
CA GLY A 61 13.62 -7.23 12.60
C GLY A 61 14.56 -8.15 11.82
N GLY A 62 15.85 -7.97 12.07
CA GLY A 62 16.93 -8.71 11.43
C GLY A 62 18.24 -8.01 11.71
N ILE A 63 18.88 -7.42 10.71
CA ILE A 63 20.04 -6.53 10.89
C ILE A 63 19.62 -5.28 11.67
N GLY A 64 18.44 -4.73 11.33
CA GLY A 64 17.81 -3.62 12.03
C GLY A 64 16.85 -4.10 13.12
N LEU A 65 16.45 -3.17 13.98
CA LEU A 65 15.50 -3.43 15.05
C LEU A 65 14.13 -3.85 14.50
N ARG A 66 13.39 -4.60 15.31
CA ARG A 66 11.98 -4.89 15.06
C ARG A 66 11.19 -3.59 15.04
N LEU A 67 10.28 -3.45 14.07
CA LEU A 67 9.33 -2.35 13.94
C LEU A 67 7.90 -2.80 14.27
N ALA A 68 7.55 -4.03 13.87
CA ALA A 68 6.21 -4.58 14.04
C ALA A 68 5.77 -4.60 15.50
N GLY A 69 4.68 -3.91 15.79
CA GLY A 69 4.08 -3.85 17.12
C GLY A 69 4.78 -2.95 18.14
N VAL A 70 5.91 -2.32 17.79
CA VAL A 70 6.70 -1.51 18.74
C VAL A 70 6.82 -0.03 18.34
N VAL A 71 6.77 0.27 17.04
CA VAL A 71 7.04 1.62 16.53
C VAL A 71 6.18 2.71 17.17
N THR A 72 4.90 2.46 17.35
CA THR A 72 3.98 3.44 17.93
C THR A 72 4.19 3.66 19.43
N ALA A 73 4.80 2.70 20.12
CA ALA A 73 5.19 2.85 21.53
C ALA A 73 6.52 3.59 21.66
N ASP A 74 7.49 3.27 20.78
CA ASP A 74 8.81 3.88 20.78
C ASP A 74 8.77 5.34 20.27
N PHE A 75 7.87 5.61 19.31
CA PHE A 75 7.62 6.92 18.72
C PHE A 75 6.14 7.28 18.80
N PRO A 76 5.65 7.78 19.94
CA PRO A 76 4.27 8.24 20.08
C PRO A 76 3.93 9.34 19.04
N ASP A 77 4.87 10.27 18.80
CA ASP A 77 4.76 11.25 17.73
C ASP A 77 5.38 10.70 16.43
N ALA A 78 4.59 10.66 15.38
CA ALA A 78 5.03 10.24 14.05
C ALA A 78 6.15 11.13 13.49
N GLN A 79 6.24 12.39 13.89
CA GLN A 79 7.28 13.31 13.41
C GLN A 79 8.67 12.94 13.96
N GLU A 80 8.73 12.33 15.13
CA GLU A 80 10.01 11.79 15.67
C GLU A 80 10.50 10.63 14.80
N GLU A 81 9.61 9.73 14.39
CA GLU A 81 9.94 8.65 13.47
C GLU A 81 10.37 9.19 12.09
N VAL A 82 9.66 10.20 11.56
CA VAL A 82 10.03 10.91 10.32
C VAL A 82 11.45 11.47 10.43
N ALA A 83 11.79 12.09 11.55
CA ALA A 83 13.14 12.64 11.78
C ALA A 83 14.21 11.52 11.80
N VAL A 84 13.91 10.37 12.42
CA VAL A 84 14.84 9.22 12.44
C VAL A 84 15.04 8.64 11.03
N VAL A 85 13.99 8.49 10.25
CA VAL A 85 14.10 8.01 8.86
C VAL A 85 14.88 9.01 8.00
N ARG A 86 14.54 10.29 8.11
CA ARG A 86 15.20 11.35 7.35
C ARG A 86 16.69 11.46 7.67
N ASP A 87 17.05 11.49 8.94
CA ASP A 87 18.40 11.85 9.38
C ASP A 87 19.28 10.65 9.65
N GLY A 88 18.69 9.47 9.82
CA GLY A 88 19.36 8.26 10.24
C GLY A 88 19.56 8.22 11.76
N ARG A 89 19.90 7.06 12.29
CA ARG A 89 20.18 6.87 13.72
C ARG A 89 21.11 5.67 13.93
N ALA A 90 22.22 5.87 14.62
CA ALA A 90 23.22 4.83 14.85
C ALA A 90 23.68 4.18 13.52
N SER A 91 23.46 2.88 13.33
CA SER A 91 23.78 2.17 12.08
C SER A 91 22.73 2.32 10.97
N MET A 92 21.58 2.93 11.25
CA MET A 92 20.56 3.21 10.26
C MET A 92 21.00 4.40 9.39
N PRO A 93 21.08 4.26 8.06
CA PRO A 93 21.50 5.35 7.19
C PRO A 93 20.44 6.47 7.13
N SER A 94 20.88 7.67 6.78
CA SER A 94 20.00 8.78 6.45
C SER A 94 19.36 8.58 5.07
N PHE A 95 18.05 8.80 4.97
CA PHE A 95 17.31 8.76 3.70
C PHE A 95 16.99 10.15 3.14
N ARG A 96 17.49 11.22 3.74
CA ARG A 96 17.28 12.62 3.35
C ARG A 96 17.53 12.89 1.87
N ASN A 97 18.54 12.25 1.29
CA ASN A 97 18.96 12.48 -0.09
C ASN A 97 18.46 11.42 -1.09
N SER A 98 17.85 10.34 -0.58
CA SER A 98 17.39 9.21 -1.39
C SER A 98 15.87 9.10 -1.47
N LEU A 99 15.15 9.66 -0.49
CA LEU A 99 13.69 9.70 -0.47
C LEU A 99 13.20 11.13 -0.36
N SER A 100 12.11 11.43 -1.05
CA SER A 100 11.38 12.70 -0.90
C SER A 100 10.71 12.78 0.47
N ALA A 101 10.32 13.99 0.88
CA ALA A 101 9.59 14.18 2.13
C ALA A 101 8.26 13.41 2.17
N THR A 102 7.58 13.29 1.02
CA THR A 102 6.34 12.51 0.90
C THR A 102 6.59 11.03 1.07
N GLU A 103 7.61 10.47 0.43
CA GLU A 103 7.97 9.05 0.58
C GLU A 103 8.36 8.71 2.02
N ILE A 104 9.04 9.61 2.72
CA ILE A 104 9.36 9.44 4.14
C ILE A 104 8.09 9.42 4.99
N GLN A 105 7.14 10.32 4.73
CA GLN A 105 5.86 10.32 5.43
C GLN A 105 5.04 9.06 5.14
N ASP A 106 5.00 8.63 3.88
CA ASP A 106 4.27 7.44 3.46
C ASP A 106 4.84 6.18 4.10
N VAL A 107 6.16 6.02 4.13
CA VAL A 107 6.79 4.85 4.76
C VAL A 107 6.61 4.84 6.27
N VAL A 108 6.65 5.98 6.94
CA VAL A 108 6.36 6.10 8.37
C VAL A 108 4.89 5.74 8.64
N ALA A 109 3.96 6.25 7.84
CA ALA A 109 2.56 5.84 7.95
C ALA A 109 2.39 4.32 7.80
N TYR A 110 3.12 3.69 6.88
CA TYR A 110 3.10 2.26 6.69
C TYR A 110 3.71 1.49 7.88
N THR A 111 4.91 1.86 8.38
CA THR A 111 5.56 1.17 9.51
C THR A 111 4.68 1.13 10.75
N ARG A 112 3.90 2.17 10.99
CA ARG A 112 2.94 2.29 12.10
C ARG A 112 1.73 1.35 11.99
N THR A 113 1.52 0.71 10.82
CA THR A 113 0.50 -0.33 10.64
C THR A 113 1.02 -1.75 10.90
N LEU A 114 2.35 -1.94 10.98
CA LEU A 114 2.98 -3.24 11.22
C LEU A 114 2.65 -3.75 12.65
N LYS A 115 2.27 -5.03 12.75
CA LYS A 115 1.85 -5.66 14.02
C LYS A 115 2.69 -6.91 14.32
#